data_67bcbf49f8e0ef8f35a859ec95050260
#
_entry.id   67bcbf49f8e0ef8f35a859ec95050260
#
_cell.length_a   1.000
_cell.length_b   1.000
_cell.length_c   1.000
_cell.angle_alpha   90.00
_cell.angle_beta   90.00
_cell.angle_gamma   90.00
#
_symmetry.space_group_name_H-M   'P 1'
#
loop_
_entity.id
_entity.type
_entity.pdbx_description
1 polymer ?
#
loop_
_entity_poly.entity_id
_entity_poly.type
_entity_poly.pdbx_seq_one_letter_code
_entity_poly.pdbx_strand_id
1 'polypeptide(L)'
;LLNRKRSSISFSDKARWISSDMIRSLYFDNTAYQYAYELERLIRNFSLPHRLEFYTDKTPHGTDYAYFCADNCKLSVTVSDNDTVYKESSDVCEPFDYENELCRLLCRCMERYGHAPLPWGILTGVRPVKYIRSIYETRDNAEKYLRNSLLVSDKKMQLANDVIRIQKPVLDSLDLRKISLYISIPFCPSRCSYCSFISASGEGALKLID
;
A
#
# COMPACT_ATOMS: atom_id res chain seq x y z
N LEU A 1 38.58 0.71 19.04
CA LEU A 1 37.67 0.37 20.15
C LEU A 1 36.52 1.39 20.20
N LEU A 2 35.49 1.22 19.37
CA LEU A 2 34.25 2.01 19.41
C LEU A 2 33.12 1.08 19.84
N ASN A 3 32.80 1.16 21.11
CA ASN A 3 31.72 0.43 21.77
C ASN A 3 30.38 1.07 21.37
N ARG A 4 29.73 0.58 20.31
CA ARG A 4 28.34 0.90 20.00
C ARG A 4 27.46 0.12 20.98
N LYS A 5 26.98 0.77 22.03
CA LYS A 5 25.87 0.30 22.85
C LYS A 5 24.66 0.07 21.93
N ARG A 6 24.33 -1.19 21.63
CA ARG A 6 23.00 -1.58 21.15
C ARG A 6 22.04 -1.32 22.31
N SER A 7 21.21 -0.28 22.20
CA SER A 7 20.06 -0.12 23.05
C SER A 7 19.11 -1.28 22.78
N SER A 8 19.03 -2.21 23.70
CA SER A 8 18.03 -3.27 23.69
C SER A 8 16.65 -2.61 23.90
N ILE A 9 15.84 -2.57 22.84
CA ILE A 9 14.43 -2.20 22.95
C ILE A 9 13.78 -3.23 23.87
N SER A 10 13.17 -2.76 24.96
CA SER A 10 12.59 -3.63 25.99
C SER A 10 11.37 -4.40 25.43
N PHE A 11 11.07 -5.54 26.01
CA PHE A 11 9.92 -6.37 25.60
C PHE A 11 8.58 -5.62 25.78
N SER A 12 8.50 -4.65 26.68
CA SER A 12 7.36 -3.76 26.90
C SER A 12 7.17 -2.78 25.73
N ASP A 13 8.25 -2.33 25.08
CA ASP A 13 8.18 -1.48 23.90
C ASP A 13 7.68 -2.25 22.68
N LYS A 14 8.01 -3.55 22.57
CA LYS A 14 7.46 -4.42 21.52
C LYS A 14 5.96 -4.70 21.67
N ALA A 15 5.43 -4.72 22.88
CA ALA A 15 4.01 -4.92 23.14
C ALA A 15 3.15 -3.70 22.76
N ARG A 16 3.73 -2.50 22.68
CA ARG A 16 3.08 -1.28 22.19
C ARG A 16 2.72 -1.38 20.70
N TRP A 17 3.39 -2.28 19.96
CA TRP A 17 3.18 -2.53 18.52
C TRP A 17 1.94 -3.37 18.18
N ILE A 18 1.22 -3.86 19.18
CA ILE A 18 0.03 -4.72 19.01
C ILE A 18 -1.26 -3.98 19.35
N SER A 19 -1.18 -2.74 19.79
CA SER A 19 -2.35 -1.88 20.02
C SER A 19 -2.89 -1.41 18.66
N SER A 20 -3.92 -2.03 18.23
CA SER A 20 -4.41 -2.25 16.87
C SER A 20 -5.05 -1.05 16.16
N ASP A 21 -5.27 0.09 16.77
CA ASP A 21 -6.12 1.14 16.21
C ASP A 21 -5.44 2.51 16.21
N MET A 22 -4.30 2.62 15.50
CA MET A 22 -3.47 3.81 15.51
C MET A 22 -4.04 4.98 14.69
N ILE A 23 -4.68 4.68 13.56
CA ILE A 23 -5.32 5.69 12.71
C ILE A 23 -6.78 5.28 12.53
N ARG A 24 -7.70 6.11 12.97
CA ARG A 24 -9.15 5.88 12.88
C ARG A 24 -9.81 6.77 11.84
N SER A 25 -9.24 7.95 11.59
CA SER A 25 -9.84 8.93 10.71
C SER A 25 -8.87 9.40 9.65
N LEU A 26 -9.33 9.48 8.41
CA LEU A 26 -8.59 9.99 7.27
C LEU A 26 -9.22 11.30 6.83
N TYR A 27 -8.42 12.35 6.82
CA TYR A 27 -8.81 13.68 6.39
C TYR A 27 -8.10 14.04 5.08
N PHE A 28 -8.82 14.63 4.17
CA PHE A 28 -8.31 15.05 2.87
C PHE A 28 -8.75 16.47 2.57
N ASP A 29 -7.89 17.25 1.91
CA ASP A 29 -8.36 18.39 1.14
C ASP A 29 -9.01 17.90 -0.17
N ASN A 30 -9.67 18.81 -0.90
CA ASN A 30 -10.39 18.47 -2.14
C ASN A 30 -9.48 17.84 -3.20
N THR A 31 -8.23 18.26 -3.29
CA THR A 31 -7.28 17.77 -4.28
C THR A 31 -6.73 16.41 -3.89
N ALA A 32 -6.40 16.19 -2.63
CA ALA A 32 -5.87 14.90 -2.15
C ALA A 32 -6.92 13.80 -2.11
N TYR A 33 -8.21 14.14 -2.00
CA TYR A 33 -9.30 13.15 -1.90
C TYR A 33 -9.38 12.19 -3.09
N GLN A 34 -8.99 12.61 -4.28
CA GLN A 34 -8.96 11.74 -5.46
C GLN A 34 -8.01 10.52 -5.29
N TYR A 35 -7.04 10.60 -4.38
CA TYR A 35 -6.08 9.53 -4.06
C TYR A 35 -6.46 8.73 -2.79
N ALA A 36 -7.64 8.97 -2.24
CA ALA A 36 -8.07 8.37 -0.97
C ALA A 36 -8.03 6.84 -0.97
N TYR A 37 -8.34 6.22 -2.09
CA TYR A 37 -8.35 4.75 -2.22
C TYR A 37 -6.95 4.14 -2.05
N GLU A 38 -5.94 4.69 -2.72
CA GLU A 38 -4.57 4.21 -2.64
C GLU A 38 -3.96 4.47 -1.27
N LEU A 39 -4.23 5.66 -0.71
CA LEU A 39 -3.76 6.05 0.62
C LEU A 39 -4.39 5.18 1.72
N GLU A 40 -5.68 4.88 1.63
CA GLU A 40 -6.33 3.94 2.55
C GLU A 40 -5.67 2.56 2.49
N ARG A 41 -5.46 2.04 1.29
CA ARG A 41 -4.83 0.73 1.11
C ARG A 41 -3.42 0.69 1.68
N LEU A 42 -2.67 1.78 1.53
CA LEU A 42 -1.33 1.87 2.08
C LEU A 42 -1.36 1.93 3.61
N ILE A 43 -2.25 2.72 4.21
CA ILE A 43 -2.43 2.80 5.67
C ILE A 43 -2.77 1.43 6.26
N ARG A 44 -3.60 0.65 5.61
CA ARG A 44 -3.97 -0.71 6.06
C ARG A 44 -2.78 -1.68 6.14
N ASN A 45 -1.65 -1.38 5.52
CA ASN A 45 -0.41 -2.16 5.71
C ASN A 45 0.34 -1.82 7.00
N PHE A 46 0.08 -0.65 7.58
CA PHE A 46 0.68 -0.22 8.85
C PHE A 46 -0.25 -0.47 10.04
N SER A 47 -1.55 -0.33 9.83
CA SER A 47 -2.57 -0.45 10.85
C SER A 47 -3.76 -1.21 10.28
N LEU A 48 -4.38 -2.07 11.09
CA LEU A 48 -5.57 -2.84 10.72
C LEU A 48 -6.80 -2.31 11.45
N PRO A 49 -7.23 -1.06 11.24
CA PRO A 49 -8.44 -0.57 11.86
C PRO A 49 -9.63 -1.35 11.31
N HIS A 50 -10.53 -1.76 12.20
CA HIS A 50 -11.77 -2.43 11.78
C HIS A 50 -12.64 -1.52 10.93
N ARG A 51 -12.57 -0.21 11.18
CA ARG A 51 -13.32 0.82 10.45
C ARG A 51 -12.48 2.09 10.36
N LEU A 52 -12.35 2.64 9.13
CA LEU A 52 -11.79 3.96 8.87
C LEU A 52 -12.92 4.93 8.57
N GLU A 53 -12.85 6.12 9.12
CA GLU A 53 -13.75 7.23 8.82
C GLU A 53 -13.06 8.19 7.86
N PHE A 54 -13.81 8.71 6.88
CA PHE A 54 -13.30 9.58 5.83
C PHE A 54 -13.95 10.96 5.93
N TYR A 55 -13.12 11.98 5.85
CA TYR A 55 -13.54 13.38 5.91
C TYR A 55 -12.87 14.18 4.81
N THR A 56 -13.65 15.01 4.10
CA THR A 56 -13.16 15.94 3.07
C THR A 56 -13.42 17.35 3.52
N ASP A 57 -12.46 18.25 3.31
CA ASP A 57 -12.51 19.69 3.66
C ASP A 57 -12.90 19.99 5.10
N LYS A 58 -12.54 19.09 6.00
CA LYS A 58 -12.71 19.31 7.44
C LYS A 58 -11.37 19.47 8.11
N THR A 59 -11.32 20.36 9.08
CA THR A 59 -10.17 20.43 9.98
C THR A 59 -10.08 19.17 10.79
N PRO A 60 -8.92 18.49 10.83
CA PRO A 60 -8.73 17.32 11.67
C PRO A 60 -9.07 17.60 13.14
N HIS A 61 -9.79 16.68 13.75
CA HIS A 61 -10.11 16.71 15.17
C HIS A 61 -9.88 15.32 15.77
N GLY A 62 -9.67 15.27 17.08
CA GLY A 62 -9.29 14.03 17.76
C GLY A 62 -7.79 13.78 17.72
N THR A 63 -7.38 12.56 18.07
CA THR A 63 -5.98 12.21 18.30
C THR A 63 -5.42 11.23 17.27
N ASP A 64 -6.29 10.40 16.66
CA ASP A 64 -5.86 9.23 15.89
C ASP A 64 -6.24 9.41 14.42
N TYR A 65 -5.50 10.27 13.71
CA TYR A 65 -5.83 10.60 12.33
C TYR A 65 -4.63 10.68 11.42
N ALA A 66 -4.89 10.55 10.11
CA ALA A 66 -3.99 11.00 9.06
C ALA A 66 -4.67 12.09 8.23
N TYR A 67 -3.95 13.17 7.94
CA TYR A 67 -4.41 14.28 7.10
C TYR A 67 -3.52 14.43 5.88
N PHE A 68 -4.15 14.50 4.72
CA PHE A 68 -3.52 14.60 3.40
C PHE A 68 -3.92 15.92 2.76
N CYS A 69 -2.93 16.67 2.33
CA CYS A 69 -3.10 17.96 1.68
C CYS A 69 -2.27 18.04 0.40
N ALA A 70 -2.90 18.55 -0.67
CA ALA A 70 -2.26 18.77 -1.96
C ALA A 70 -2.65 20.17 -2.48
N ASP A 71 -1.96 21.19 -2.00
CA ASP A 71 -2.22 22.59 -2.34
C ASP A 71 -1.06 23.21 -3.13
N ASN A 72 -1.34 23.72 -4.33
CA ASN A 72 -0.43 24.54 -5.16
C ASN A 72 1.00 23.99 -5.21
N CYS A 73 1.20 22.75 -5.69
CA CYS A 73 2.49 22.07 -5.75
C CYS A 73 3.08 21.69 -4.39
N LYS A 74 2.42 21.98 -3.28
CA LYS A 74 2.87 21.58 -1.96
C LYS A 74 2.04 20.43 -1.43
N LEU A 75 2.68 19.28 -1.27
CA LEU A 75 2.08 18.10 -0.70
C LEU A 75 2.47 17.95 0.77
N SER A 76 1.55 17.56 1.61
CA SER A 76 1.87 17.25 2.99
C SER A 76 1.01 16.12 3.55
N VAL A 77 1.61 15.33 4.43
CA VAL A 77 0.95 14.30 5.21
C VAL A 77 1.23 14.56 6.68
N THR A 78 0.19 14.55 7.48
CA THR A 78 0.26 14.64 8.93
C THR A 78 -0.34 13.38 9.53
N VAL A 79 0.39 12.70 10.39
CA VAL A 79 -0.10 11.55 11.18
C VAL A 79 -0.08 11.96 12.64
N SER A 80 -1.20 11.81 13.30
CA SER A 80 -1.36 12.11 14.72
C SER A 80 -1.78 10.86 15.49
N ASP A 81 -1.16 10.67 16.64
CA ASP A 81 -1.50 9.64 17.62
C ASP A 81 -1.39 10.22 19.03
N ASN A 82 -2.51 10.26 19.74
CA ASN A 82 -2.64 10.77 21.11
C ASN A 82 -1.89 12.08 21.39
N ASP A 83 -0.58 12.00 21.64
CA ASP A 83 0.23 13.14 22.05
C ASP A 83 1.31 13.53 21.03
N THR A 84 1.44 12.78 19.93
CA THR A 84 2.53 12.99 18.97
C THR A 84 2.00 13.25 17.57
N VAL A 85 2.55 14.27 16.92
CA VAL A 85 2.22 14.63 15.56
C VAL A 85 3.47 14.53 14.68
N TYR A 86 3.40 13.73 13.63
CA TYR A 86 4.42 13.60 12.60
C TYR A 86 3.92 14.26 11.33
N LYS A 87 4.71 15.17 10.77
CA LYS A 87 4.40 15.86 9.52
C LYS A 87 5.58 15.75 8.57
N GLU A 88 5.27 15.38 7.34
CA GLU A 88 6.18 15.40 6.20
C GLU A 88 5.57 16.24 5.08
N SER A 89 6.42 16.91 4.30
CA SER A 89 5.98 17.72 3.16
C SER A 89 7.01 17.69 2.03
N SER A 90 6.52 17.92 0.83
CA SER A 90 7.34 17.97 -0.39
C SER A 90 6.74 18.98 -1.37
N ASP A 91 7.60 19.59 -2.17
CA ASP A 91 7.20 20.45 -3.27
C ASP A 91 7.27 19.64 -4.57
N VAL A 92 6.10 19.36 -5.16
CA VAL A 92 5.96 18.60 -6.42
C VAL A 92 4.98 19.32 -7.32
N CYS A 93 5.45 19.79 -8.47
CA CYS A 93 4.62 20.58 -9.38
C CYS A 93 3.91 19.74 -10.45
N GLU A 94 4.30 18.47 -10.63
CA GLU A 94 3.70 17.59 -11.63
C GLU A 94 2.54 16.78 -11.01
N PRO A 95 1.28 17.09 -11.33
CA PRO A 95 0.11 16.45 -10.69
C PRO A 95 0.07 14.93 -10.82
N PHE A 96 0.63 14.35 -11.89
CA PHE A 96 0.66 12.89 -12.09
C PHE A 96 1.56 12.16 -11.07
N ASP A 97 2.41 12.88 -10.33
CA ASP A 97 3.26 12.32 -9.29
C ASP A 97 2.68 12.48 -7.86
N TYR A 98 1.56 13.19 -7.71
CA TYR A 98 0.97 13.49 -6.40
C TYR A 98 0.60 12.24 -5.60
N GLU A 99 0.01 11.24 -6.23
CA GLU A 99 -0.33 9.98 -5.59
C GLU A 99 0.90 9.30 -4.96
N ASN A 100 1.94 9.10 -5.79
CA ASN A 100 3.16 8.46 -5.34
C ASN A 100 3.87 9.27 -4.25
N GLU A 101 3.88 10.61 -4.36
CA GLU A 101 4.51 11.45 -3.35
C GLU A 101 3.75 11.44 -2.04
N LEU A 102 2.42 11.55 -2.05
CA LEU A 102 1.60 11.41 -0.83
C LEU A 102 1.82 10.05 -0.17
N CYS A 103 1.91 8.98 -0.96
CA CYS A 103 2.25 7.65 -0.44
C CYS A 103 3.65 7.61 0.19
N ARG A 104 4.66 8.25 -0.44
CA ARG A 104 6.02 8.34 0.13
C ARG A 104 6.05 9.14 1.43
N LEU A 105 5.35 10.28 1.47
CA LEU A 105 5.25 11.11 2.67
C LEU A 105 4.57 10.35 3.82
N LEU A 106 3.52 9.59 3.51
CA LEU A 106 2.88 8.71 4.49
C LEU A 106 3.87 7.67 5.03
N CYS A 107 4.60 6.98 4.16
CA CYS A 107 5.61 6.00 4.61
C CYS A 107 6.65 6.65 5.54
N ARG A 108 7.14 7.86 5.22
CA ARG A 108 8.09 8.60 6.07
C ARG A 108 7.49 8.96 7.43
N CYS A 109 6.24 9.42 7.46
CA CYS A 109 5.55 9.68 8.73
C CYS A 109 5.46 8.41 9.57
N MET A 110 5.10 7.26 8.95
CA MET A 110 4.95 5.99 9.64
C MET A 110 6.29 5.44 10.13
N GLU A 111 7.37 5.62 9.38
CA GLU A 111 8.73 5.25 9.81
C GLU A 111 9.21 6.12 10.98
N ARG A 112 8.93 7.42 10.98
CA ARG A 112 9.24 8.31 12.11
C ARG A 112 8.41 7.97 13.34
N TYR A 113 7.21 7.52 13.14
CA TYR A 113 6.38 6.97 14.21
C TYR A 113 7.00 5.69 14.80
N GLY A 114 7.82 4.98 14.03
CA GLY A 114 8.57 3.79 14.44
C GLY A 114 8.15 2.50 13.72
N HIS A 115 7.30 2.55 12.70
CA HIS A 115 7.02 1.37 11.87
C HIS A 115 8.23 0.98 11.03
N ALA A 116 8.37 -0.32 10.79
CA ALA A 116 9.36 -0.80 9.83
C ALA A 116 8.94 -0.42 8.39
N PRO A 117 9.92 -0.12 7.52
CA PRO A 117 9.64 0.10 6.10
C PRO A 117 8.87 -1.06 5.48
N LEU A 118 7.89 -0.76 4.65
CA LEU A 118 7.10 -1.77 3.96
C LEU A 118 7.96 -2.50 2.91
N PRO A 119 7.96 -3.84 2.88
CA PRO A 119 8.82 -4.59 1.95
C PRO A 119 8.54 -4.31 0.47
N TRP A 120 7.31 -4.02 0.10
CA TRP A 120 6.90 -3.63 -1.24
C TRP A 120 6.79 -2.11 -1.43
N GLY A 121 7.24 -1.32 -0.43
CA GLY A 121 7.14 0.12 -0.45
C GLY A 121 5.70 0.60 -0.59
N ILE A 122 5.47 1.53 -1.51
CA ILE A 122 4.13 2.08 -1.79
C ILE A 122 3.27 1.22 -2.71
N LEU A 123 3.78 0.06 -3.18
CA LEU A 123 3.01 -0.84 -4.04
C LEU A 123 1.95 -1.60 -3.24
N THR A 124 0.70 -1.19 -3.36
CA THR A 124 -0.46 -1.81 -2.69
C THR A 124 -1.26 -2.75 -3.60
N GLY A 125 -0.96 -2.74 -4.90
CA GLY A 125 -1.70 -3.51 -5.90
C GLY A 125 -1.46 -5.01 -5.83
N VAL A 126 -2.37 -5.77 -6.45
CA VAL A 126 -2.18 -7.19 -6.73
C VAL A 126 -1.25 -7.34 -7.95
N ARG A 127 -0.45 -8.40 -8.00
CA ARG A 127 0.50 -8.70 -9.09
C ARG A 127 1.68 -7.72 -9.20
N PRO A 128 2.40 -7.44 -8.11
CA PRO A 128 3.52 -6.51 -8.13
C PRO A 128 4.61 -6.88 -9.16
N VAL A 129 4.85 -8.17 -9.39
CA VAL A 129 5.83 -8.66 -10.35
C VAL A 129 5.48 -8.25 -11.80
N LYS A 130 4.18 -8.27 -12.18
CA LYS A 130 3.75 -7.81 -13.51
C LYS A 130 4.04 -6.32 -13.69
N TYR A 131 3.77 -5.53 -12.67
CA TYR A 131 4.04 -4.08 -12.68
C TYR A 131 5.54 -3.80 -12.72
N ILE A 132 6.33 -4.47 -11.89
CA ILE A 132 7.80 -4.33 -11.89
C ILE A 132 8.38 -4.72 -13.26
N ARG A 133 7.89 -5.78 -13.89
CA ARG A 133 8.31 -6.15 -15.24
C ARG A 133 8.03 -5.01 -16.24
N SER A 134 6.85 -4.41 -16.22
CA SER A 134 6.55 -3.29 -17.12
C SER A 134 7.46 -2.09 -16.90
N ILE A 135 7.91 -1.84 -15.66
CA ILE A 135 8.89 -0.79 -15.34
C ILE A 135 10.25 -1.12 -15.98
N TYR A 136 10.71 -2.37 -15.89
CA TYR A 136 11.97 -2.79 -16.57
C TYR A 136 11.88 -2.68 -18.09
N GLU A 137 10.71 -2.88 -18.67
CA GLU A 137 10.50 -2.78 -20.13
C GLU A 137 10.41 -1.33 -20.61
N THR A 138 10.07 -0.38 -19.75
CA THR A 138 9.74 1.01 -20.13
C THR A 138 10.68 2.08 -19.57
N ARG A 139 11.60 1.75 -18.66
CA ARG A 139 12.47 2.72 -17.99
C ARG A 139 13.91 2.27 -17.97
N ASP A 140 14.82 3.11 -18.44
CA ASP A 140 16.28 2.85 -18.41
C ASP A 140 16.83 2.76 -16.97
N ASN A 141 16.27 3.52 -16.04
CA ASN A 141 16.68 3.54 -14.63
C ASN A 141 15.68 2.81 -13.70
N ALA A 142 15.18 1.65 -14.17
CA ALA A 142 14.12 0.89 -13.48
C ALA A 142 14.43 0.59 -12.01
N GLU A 143 15.63 0.08 -11.69
CA GLU A 143 16.00 -0.25 -10.31
C GLU A 143 16.04 0.98 -9.40
N LYS A 144 16.59 2.08 -9.87
CA LYS A 144 16.62 3.34 -9.14
C LYS A 144 15.20 3.86 -8.87
N TYR A 145 14.31 3.74 -9.87
CA TYR A 145 12.92 4.12 -9.73
C TYR A 145 12.18 3.23 -8.72
N LEU A 146 12.35 1.92 -8.81
CA LEU A 146 11.74 0.97 -7.87
C LEU A 146 12.19 1.24 -6.42
N ARG A 147 13.49 1.49 -6.21
CA ARG A 147 14.06 1.72 -4.89
C ARG A 147 13.68 3.08 -4.32
N ASN A 148 13.85 4.15 -5.09
CA ASN A 148 13.77 5.52 -4.57
C ASN A 148 12.36 6.13 -4.71
N SER A 149 11.66 5.80 -5.80
CA SER A 149 10.33 6.37 -6.06
C SER A 149 9.21 5.48 -5.53
N LEU A 150 9.36 4.15 -5.64
CA LEU A 150 8.35 3.20 -5.16
C LEU A 150 8.72 2.56 -3.81
N LEU A 151 9.89 2.84 -3.26
CA LEU A 151 10.39 2.35 -1.96
C LEU A 151 10.42 0.81 -1.84
N VAL A 152 10.54 0.10 -2.95
CA VAL A 152 10.60 -1.37 -2.95
C VAL A 152 11.94 -1.82 -2.39
N SER A 153 11.92 -2.74 -1.43
CA SER A 153 13.14 -3.27 -0.81
C SER A 153 13.95 -4.12 -1.80
N ASP A 154 15.28 -4.13 -1.65
CA ASP A 154 16.19 -4.94 -2.48
C ASP A 154 15.80 -6.42 -2.48
N LYS A 155 15.38 -6.95 -1.33
CA LYS A 155 14.91 -8.34 -1.21
C LYS A 155 13.67 -8.62 -2.07
N LYS A 156 12.75 -7.68 -2.17
CA LYS A 156 11.54 -7.83 -3.00
C LYS A 156 11.82 -7.58 -4.48
N MET A 157 12.74 -6.68 -4.81
CA MET A 157 13.22 -6.52 -6.19
C MET A 157 13.91 -7.80 -6.68
N GLN A 158 14.76 -8.41 -5.86
CA GLN A 158 15.41 -9.68 -6.20
C GLN A 158 14.38 -10.79 -6.42
N LEU A 159 13.41 -10.94 -5.51
CA LEU A 159 12.31 -11.89 -5.68
C LEU A 159 11.53 -11.67 -6.98
N ALA A 160 11.20 -10.41 -7.29
CA ALA A 160 10.50 -10.08 -8.53
C ALA A 160 11.32 -10.45 -9.77
N ASN A 161 12.63 -10.16 -9.76
CA ASN A 161 13.54 -10.50 -10.85
C ASN A 161 13.65 -12.03 -11.05
N ASP A 162 13.71 -12.79 -9.98
CA ASP A 162 13.74 -14.26 -10.05
C ASP A 162 12.45 -14.80 -10.68
N VAL A 163 11.30 -14.27 -10.28
CA VAL A 163 10.00 -14.65 -10.86
C VAL A 163 9.91 -14.25 -12.34
N ILE A 164 10.33 -13.02 -12.71
CA ILE A 164 10.36 -12.54 -14.10
C ILE A 164 11.22 -13.48 -14.95
N ARG A 165 12.42 -13.83 -14.47
CA ARG A 165 13.35 -14.73 -15.16
C ARG A 165 12.74 -16.11 -15.43
N ILE A 166 12.02 -16.68 -14.46
CA ILE A 166 11.35 -17.98 -14.59
C ILE A 166 10.15 -17.89 -15.54
N GLN A 167 9.40 -16.80 -15.49
CA GLN A 167 8.21 -16.61 -16.32
C GLN A 167 8.54 -16.28 -17.78
N LYS A 168 9.68 -15.63 -18.03
CA LYS A 168 10.04 -15.13 -19.36
C LYS A 168 9.98 -16.19 -20.46
N PRO A 169 10.60 -17.38 -20.36
CA PRO A 169 10.53 -18.40 -21.41
C PRO A 169 9.09 -18.84 -21.70
N VAL A 170 8.25 -18.94 -20.69
CA VAL A 170 6.83 -19.32 -20.86
C VAL A 170 6.08 -18.23 -21.61
N LEU A 171 6.28 -16.97 -21.20
CA LEU A 171 5.62 -15.83 -21.85
C LEU A 171 6.08 -15.63 -23.28
N ASP A 172 7.37 -15.80 -23.56
CA ASP A 172 7.94 -15.67 -24.91
C ASP A 172 7.45 -16.80 -25.85
N SER A 173 7.04 -17.95 -25.28
CA SER A 173 6.49 -19.08 -26.04
C SER A 173 4.98 -18.95 -26.34
N LEU A 174 4.30 -17.95 -25.79
CA LEU A 174 2.86 -17.77 -25.98
C LEU A 174 2.56 -17.36 -27.44
N ASP A 175 1.70 -18.14 -28.09
CA ASP A 175 1.14 -17.74 -29.36
C ASP A 175 -0.05 -16.80 -29.14
N LEU A 176 0.15 -15.51 -29.43
CA LEU A 176 -0.88 -14.47 -29.24
C LEU A 176 -2.13 -14.66 -30.12
N ARG A 177 -2.10 -15.61 -31.11
CA ARG A 177 -3.26 -15.97 -31.89
C ARG A 177 -4.16 -17.00 -31.20
N LYS A 178 -3.67 -17.60 -30.11
CA LYS A 178 -4.44 -18.54 -29.30
C LYS A 178 -5.19 -17.78 -28.21
N ILE A 179 -6.40 -18.21 -27.95
CA ILE A 179 -7.21 -17.70 -26.84
C ILE A 179 -7.12 -18.63 -25.65
N SER A 180 -7.17 -18.06 -24.45
CA SER A 180 -7.36 -18.80 -23.21
C SER A 180 -8.79 -18.62 -22.75
N LEU A 181 -9.51 -19.72 -22.53
CA LEU A 181 -10.88 -19.69 -22.01
C LEU A 181 -10.83 -20.05 -20.52
N TYR A 182 -11.33 -19.15 -19.68
CA TYR A 182 -11.53 -19.37 -18.26
C TYR A 182 -13.02 -19.46 -17.95
N ILE A 183 -13.47 -20.61 -17.49
CA ILE A 183 -14.86 -20.83 -17.08
C ILE A 183 -14.89 -20.86 -15.56
N SER A 184 -15.58 -19.90 -14.95
CA SER A 184 -15.75 -19.83 -13.50
C SER A 184 -17.18 -20.22 -13.13
N ILE A 185 -17.29 -21.16 -12.19
CA ILE A 185 -18.56 -21.48 -11.53
C ILE A 185 -18.52 -20.75 -10.17
N PRO A 186 -19.28 -19.65 -10.01
CA PRO A 186 -19.14 -18.76 -8.85
C PRO A 186 -19.95 -19.24 -7.63
N PHE A 187 -19.99 -20.54 -7.39
CA PHE A 187 -20.71 -21.13 -6.27
C PHE A 187 -19.74 -21.80 -5.30
N CYS A 188 -19.82 -21.41 -4.03
CA CYS A 188 -19.02 -22.00 -2.96
C CYS A 188 -19.93 -22.45 -1.81
N PRO A 189 -19.69 -23.64 -1.23
CA PRO A 189 -20.46 -24.10 -0.05
C PRO A 189 -20.28 -23.14 1.13
N SER A 190 -19.08 -22.56 1.27
CA SER A 190 -18.75 -21.54 2.28
C SER A 190 -17.82 -20.50 1.66
N ARG A 191 -17.81 -19.28 2.24
CA ARG A 191 -16.95 -18.21 1.80
C ARG A 191 -15.70 -18.13 2.70
N CYS A 192 -14.51 -18.28 2.11
CA CYS A 192 -13.26 -18.06 2.83
C CYS A 192 -13.13 -16.60 3.27
N SER A 193 -12.58 -16.35 4.46
CA SER A 193 -12.43 -15.00 5.01
C SER A 193 -11.56 -14.06 4.15
N TYR A 194 -10.67 -14.63 3.35
CA TYR A 194 -9.76 -13.92 2.45
C TYR A 194 -10.22 -13.90 0.98
N CYS A 195 -11.42 -14.40 0.67
CA CYS A 195 -11.87 -14.55 -0.71
C CYS A 195 -12.26 -13.21 -1.33
N SER A 196 -11.61 -12.86 -2.44
CA SER A 196 -11.90 -11.68 -3.26
C SER A 196 -12.74 -12.00 -4.51
N PHE A 197 -13.04 -13.26 -4.77
CA PHE A 197 -13.87 -13.65 -5.90
C PHE A 197 -15.35 -13.31 -5.65
N ILE A 198 -16.01 -12.86 -6.72
CA ILE A 198 -17.48 -12.74 -6.70
C ILE A 198 -18.03 -14.16 -6.69
N SER A 199 -18.63 -14.55 -5.60
CA SER A 199 -19.20 -15.89 -5.44
C SER A 199 -20.48 -15.84 -4.61
N ALA A 200 -21.46 -16.64 -5.00
CA ALA A 200 -22.63 -16.94 -4.20
C ALA A 200 -22.31 -18.09 -3.23
N SER A 201 -22.77 -18.00 -1.99
CA SER A 201 -22.58 -19.04 -0.98
C SER A 201 -23.90 -19.39 -0.29
N GLY A 202 -23.98 -20.63 0.22
CA GLY A 202 -25.14 -21.14 0.95
C GLY A 202 -26.29 -21.65 0.06
N GLU A 203 -27.40 -22.01 0.69
CA GLU A 203 -28.56 -22.63 0.01
C GLU A 203 -29.20 -21.74 -1.08
N GLY A 204 -29.09 -20.43 -0.96
CA GLY A 204 -29.58 -19.48 -1.96
C GLY A 204 -28.85 -19.57 -3.30
N ALA A 205 -27.61 -20.07 -3.31
CA ALA A 205 -26.83 -20.23 -4.52
C ALA A 205 -27.32 -21.41 -5.39
N LEU A 206 -27.88 -22.44 -4.79
CA LEU A 206 -28.42 -23.61 -5.50
C LEU A 206 -29.66 -23.27 -6.32
N LYS A 207 -30.44 -22.25 -5.91
CA LYS A 207 -31.63 -21.79 -6.63
C LYS A 207 -31.32 -21.03 -7.92
N LEU A 208 -30.04 -20.76 -8.22
CA LEU A 208 -29.61 -20.10 -9.45
C LEU A 208 -29.14 -21.09 -10.53
N ILE A 209 -29.23 -22.39 -10.24
CA ILE A 209 -28.79 -23.45 -11.16
C ILE A 209 -29.98 -24.06 -11.95
N ASP A 210 -31.20 -23.82 -11.49
CA ASP A 210 -32.45 -24.18 -12.20
C ASP A 210 -32.85 -23.06 -13.19
#